data_26d5329880ebebc196d3b2f305c3290b
#
_entry.id   26d5329880ebebc196d3b2f305c3290b
#
_cell.length_a   1.000
_cell.length_b   1.000
_cell.length_c   1.000
_cell.angle_alpha   90.00
_cell.angle_beta   90.00
_cell.angle_gamma   90.00
#
_symmetry.space_group_name_H-M   'P 1'
#
loop_
_entity.id
_entity.type
_entity.pdbx_description
1 polymer ?
#
loop_
_entity_poly.entity_id
_entity_poly.type
_entity_poly.pdbx_seq_one_letter_code
_entity_poly.pdbx_strand_id
1 'polypeptide(L)'
;MRAKLILPFLILYLFCHLLSVQGHEVDIVNAGSDKNVASSQVYEVTSEGAWCWFADPRALHYENEKGTINKTYIGYIDIHGNIKAMQYDFKKKRQDEVLIRSYFQPDDHNNPTFLVLPDERIMIFYSRHTDEPCFYYRISRIPGDITTLGEEKVIKTKDNTTYPSPFILSDDPEHIYLCWRGIGWHPTIAKLSLPDQNDRVAVEWGPYQIVQSTGARPYAKYMSNGKDKIYFAYTTGHPDNENPNFLYFNYIDVHSLQLKDVKGNTLSTIADGTFKVNKTGDYVRQYPSTLVDNPSARDWVWQVALDENDNPVIAMVRISSDKNSHDYYYAKWNGHEWKKTFLGNAGGHFHQTPNSEKCYSAGMTIDPANTNHVYCSLPVEGKQGKVYEIVKFILNEAGEVVSTEAVTQDSQQNNVRPYIIPDSKNTPLRLTWMYGNYYDWIVSSRYPEGYCTGIACDFKGFPGAKKKKNVVAEKDFKFNPKVAFVLEQTVTLDADNYQGCLLQLGDLQYYLNGQTMKPEVRYNGKVYPSTNILGTSDCWKTTSRNTGGEWYTPQKYGSFKLELEYKKGVLCVYINGLLDQKIEIQ
;
A
#
# COMPACT_ATOMS: atom_id res chain seq x y z
N MET A 1 61.25 41.54 56.02
CA MET A 1 59.99 42.29 56.26
C MET A 1 59.00 41.92 55.15
N ARG A 2 57.86 41.39 55.55
CA ARG A 2 56.82 40.85 54.62
C ARG A 2 55.96 42.01 54.10
N ALA A 3 55.75 42.08 52.75
CA ALA A 3 54.69 42.88 52.19
C ALA A 3 53.76 41.92 51.37
N LYS A 4 52.50 41.85 51.81
CA LYS A 4 51.42 41.12 51.16
C LYS A 4 50.88 41.96 50.00
N LEU A 5 50.87 41.40 48.78
CA LEU A 5 50.15 41.97 47.66
C LEU A 5 48.79 41.26 47.59
N ILE A 6 47.72 42.06 47.66
CA ILE A 6 46.32 41.60 47.42
C ILE A 6 46.02 41.80 45.95
N LEU A 7 45.65 40.76 45.29
CA LEU A 7 45.20 40.76 43.87
C LEU A 7 43.66 40.75 43.86
N PRO A 8 42.97 41.66 43.19
CA PRO A 8 41.53 41.58 43.06
C PRO A 8 41.15 40.62 41.95
N PHE A 9 40.28 39.63 42.22
CA PHE A 9 39.62 38.79 41.28
C PHE A 9 38.64 39.58 40.41
N LEU A 10 38.94 39.65 39.12
CA LEU A 10 38.02 40.12 38.08
C LEU A 10 37.15 38.95 37.65
N ILE A 11 35.89 38.94 38.07
CA ILE A 11 34.90 37.93 37.59
C ILE A 11 34.43 38.39 36.22
N LEU A 12 34.91 37.70 35.19
CA LEU A 12 34.41 37.84 33.82
C LEU A 12 33.14 37.00 33.68
N TYR A 13 31.97 37.63 33.70
CA TYR A 13 30.71 37.01 33.35
C TYR A 13 30.70 36.76 31.82
N LEU A 14 30.99 35.52 31.44
CA LEU A 14 30.66 35.04 30.10
C LEU A 14 29.14 34.84 30.06
N PHE A 15 28.43 35.71 29.35
CA PHE A 15 27.07 35.47 28.90
C PHE A 15 27.11 34.36 27.81
N CYS A 16 26.98 33.11 28.24
CA CYS A 16 26.50 32.06 27.33
C CYS A 16 25.03 32.35 27.05
N HIS A 17 24.73 32.91 25.89
CA HIS A 17 23.40 32.82 25.32
C HIS A 17 23.13 31.34 24.98
N LEU A 18 22.56 30.64 25.94
CA LEU A 18 21.76 29.45 25.67
C LEU A 18 20.54 29.92 24.89
N LEU A 19 20.60 29.77 23.56
CA LEU A 19 19.40 29.70 22.74
C LEU A 19 18.68 28.41 23.18
N SER A 20 17.79 28.57 24.15
CA SER A 20 16.74 27.60 24.39
C SER A 20 15.90 27.60 23.12
N VAL A 21 16.06 26.56 22.29
CA VAL A 21 15.03 26.16 21.35
C VAL A 21 13.83 25.82 22.25
N GLN A 22 12.93 26.78 22.43
CA GLN A 22 11.58 26.48 22.89
C GLN A 22 10.97 25.56 21.83
N GLY A 23 11.00 24.25 22.10
CA GLY A 23 10.08 23.36 21.49
C GLY A 23 8.69 23.92 21.81
N HIS A 24 8.01 24.44 20.82
CA HIS A 24 6.57 24.58 20.91
C HIS A 24 6.05 23.13 21.03
N GLU A 25 5.81 22.70 22.26
CA GLU A 25 4.79 21.69 22.50
C GLU A 25 3.55 22.24 21.82
N VAL A 26 3.22 21.68 20.65
CA VAL A 26 1.87 21.83 20.13
C VAL A 26 1.02 21.14 21.19
N ASP A 27 0.38 21.90 22.03
CA ASP A 27 -0.69 21.40 22.89
C ASP A 27 -1.64 20.67 21.92
N ILE A 28 -1.54 19.36 21.87
CA ILE A 28 -2.64 18.55 21.34
C ILE A 28 -3.78 19.02 22.22
N VAL A 29 -4.66 19.81 21.63
CA VAL A 29 -5.85 20.29 22.32
C VAL A 29 -6.48 19.02 22.84
N ASN A 30 -6.27 18.73 24.12
CA ASN A 30 -7.10 17.81 24.85
C ASN A 30 -8.50 18.40 24.66
N ALA A 31 -9.19 17.93 23.63
CA ALA A 31 -10.59 18.21 23.43
C ALA A 31 -11.20 17.84 24.78
N GLY A 32 -11.55 18.87 25.53
CA GLY A 32 -11.89 18.76 26.91
C GLY A 32 -12.76 17.55 27.09
N SER A 33 -12.50 16.77 28.13
CA SER A 33 -13.22 15.56 28.46
C SER A 33 -14.71 15.87 28.67
N ASP A 34 -15.39 16.17 27.59
CA ASP A 34 -16.84 16.11 27.51
C ASP A 34 -17.19 14.64 27.64
N LYS A 35 -17.68 14.28 28.83
CA LYS A 35 -18.01 12.93 29.27
C LYS A 35 -19.05 12.22 28.39
N ASN A 36 -19.44 12.81 27.25
CA ASN A 36 -20.47 12.33 26.33
C ASN A 36 -20.02 12.19 24.86
N VAL A 37 -18.73 12.30 24.53
CA VAL A 37 -18.29 11.99 23.16
C VAL A 37 -18.26 10.48 23.02
N ALA A 38 -19.11 9.96 22.13
CA ALA A 38 -19.10 8.54 21.77
C ALA A 38 -17.75 8.21 21.09
N SER A 39 -17.20 7.01 21.39
CA SER A 39 -16.03 6.51 20.66
C SER A 39 -16.28 6.58 19.15
N SER A 40 -15.25 6.89 18.37
CA SER A 40 -15.35 6.93 16.91
C SER A 40 -15.83 5.58 16.40
N GLN A 41 -16.85 5.58 15.56
CA GLN A 41 -17.31 4.36 14.93
C GLN A 41 -16.40 4.05 13.75
N VAL A 42 -15.66 2.93 13.87
CA VAL A 42 -14.83 2.40 12.79
C VAL A 42 -15.73 1.63 11.81
N TYR A 43 -15.63 1.93 10.54
CA TYR A 43 -16.37 1.23 9.48
C TYR A 43 -15.44 0.23 8.78
N GLU A 44 -15.80 -1.05 8.84
CA GLU A 44 -14.98 -2.14 8.34
C GLU A 44 -15.12 -2.30 6.82
N VAL A 45 -13.99 -2.29 6.12
CA VAL A 45 -13.88 -2.69 4.71
C VAL A 45 -13.72 -4.20 4.62
N THR A 46 -12.82 -4.76 5.42
CA THR A 46 -12.61 -6.20 5.62
C THR A 46 -12.02 -6.46 6.99
N SER A 47 -12.35 -7.62 7.58
CA SER A 47 -11.78 -8.05 8.86
C SER A 47 -10.33 -8.55 8.76
N GLU A 48 -9.85 -8.86 7.54
CA GLU A 48 -8.51 -9.41 7.30
C GLU A 48 -7.85 -8.71 6.12
N GLY A 49 -6.91 -7.82 6.42
CA GLY A 49 -6.18 -7.10 5.39
C GLY A 49 -5.04 -6.25 5.95
N ALA A 50 -3.98 -6.13 5.16
CA ALA A 50 -2.84 -5.27 5.45
C ALA A 50 -2.20 -4.76 4.17
N TRP A 51 -1.33 -3.79 4.30
CA TRP A 51 -0.47 -3.26 3.24
C TRP A 51 0.82 -2.66 3.78
N CYS A 52 1.86 -2.70 2.94
CA CYS A 52 3.00 -1.82 3.06
C CYS A 52 2.71 -0.50 2.32
N TRP A 53 3.33 0.60 2.73
CA TRP A 53 3.05 1.92 2.13
C TRP A 53 3.87 2.24 0.87
N PHE A 54 4.77 1.35 0.41
CA PHE A 54 5.63 1.62 -0.75
C PHE A 54 4.98 1.30 -2.10
N ALA A 55 4.02 0.41 -2.17
CA ALA A 55 3.30 0.09 -3.40
C ALA A 55 2.04 0.96 -3.52
N ASP A 56 1.98 1.85 -4.53
CA ASP A 56 0.87 2.78 -4.74
C ASP A 56 0.48 2.90 -6.23
N PRO A 57 -0.81 3.24 -6.51
CA PRO A 57 -1.90 3.45 -5.56
C PRO A 57 -2.46 2.12 -5.05
N ARG A 58 -2.48 1.91 -3.73
CA ARG A 58 -3.10 0.74 -3.08
C ARG A 58 -4.61 0.87 -2.91
N ALA A 59 -5.12 2.07 -3.12
CA ALA A 59 -6.52 2.36 -3.32
C ALA A 59 -6.65 3.52 -4.29
N LEU A 60 -7.75 3.59 -5.05
CA LEU A 60 -8.09 4.72 -5.89
C LEU A 60 -9.61 4.83 -6.06
N HIS A 61 -10.07 6.05 -6.34
CA HIS A 61 -11.42 6.32 -6.79
C HIS A 61 -11.42 6.61 -8.28
N TYR A 62 -12.41 6.10 -9.00
CA TYR A 62 -12.60 6.39 -10.41
C TYR A 62 -14.06 6.72 -10.71
N GLU A 63 -14.26 7.89 -11.26
CA GLU A 63 -15.52 8.35 -11.83
C GLU A 63 -15.27 8.78 -13.28
N ASN A 64 -15.99 8.17 -14.23
CA ASN A 64 -15.82 8.54 -15.62
C ASN A 64 -16.70 9.75 -15.99
N GLU A 65 -16.29 10.50 -17.03
CA GLU A 65 -16.98 11.71 -17.50
C GLU A 65 -18.45 11.47 -17.82
N LYS A 66 -18.81 10.29 -18.32
CA LYS A 66 -20.20 9.90 -18.61
C LYS A 66 -21.03 9.63 -17.35
N GLY A 67 -20.39 9.62 -16.18
CA GLY A 67 -21.01 9.27 -14.92
C GLY A 67 -21.59 7.85 -14.91
N THR A 68 -21.16 6.93 -15.75
CA THR A 68 -21.60 5.53 -15.77
C THR A 68 -20.83 4.68 -14.77
N ILE A 69 -19.58 5.05 -14.47
CA ILE A 69 -18.72 4.46 -13.45
C ILE A 69 -18.54 5.49 -12.35
N ASN A 70 -18.72 5.08 -11.09
CA ASN A 70 -18.38 5.84 -9.90
C ASN A 70 -18.07 4.83 -8.79
N LYS A 71 -16.78 4.51 -8.64
CA LYS A 71 -16.33 3.41 -7.79
C LYS A 71 -15.02 3.70 -7.10
N THR A 72 -14.87 3.12 -5.91
CA THR A 72 -13.60 3.09 -5.17
C THR A 72 -13.09 1.64 -5.09
N TYR A 73 -11.79 1.48 -5.25
CA TYR A 73 -11.07 0.22 -5.15
C TYR A 73 -10.06 0.32 -4.02
N ILE A 74 -9.97 -0.72 -3.18
CA ILE A 74 -9.01 -0.81 -2.08
C ILE A 74 -8.36 -2.19 -2.15
N GLY A 75 -7.02 -2.24 -2.26
CA GLY A 75 -6.24 -3.47 -2.36
C GLY A 75 -5.51 -3.78 -1.06
N TYR A 76 -5.44 -5.05 -0.71
CA TYR A 76 -4.79 -5.52 0.51
C TYR A 76 -4.41 -6.99 0.39
N ILE A 77 -3.68 -7.48 1.37
CA ILE A 77 -3.29 -8.87 1.49
C ILE A 77 -3.67 -9.38 2.87
N ASP A 78 -4.15 -10.62 2.98
CA ASP A 78 -4.45 -11.25 4.26
C ASP A 78 -3.27 -12.10 4.78
N ILE A 79 -3.41 -12.60 6.01
CA ILE A 79 -2.38 -13.41 6.68
C ILE A 79 -2.11 -14.76 6.00
N HIS A 80 -2.99 -15.21 5.12
CA HIS A 80 -2.80 -16.39 4.28
C HIS A 80 -2.06 -16.10 2.97
N GLY A 81 -1.72 -14.82 2.74
CA GLY A 81 -1.07 -14.38 1.51
C GLY A 81 -2.01 -14.28 0.32
N ASN A 82 -3.32 -14.19 0.55
CA ASN A 82 -4.27 -13.94 -0.51
C ASN A 82 -4.25 -12.46 -0.90
N ILE A 83 -3.92 -12.18 -2.15
CA ILE A 83 -4.07 -10.84 -2.72
C ILE A 83 -5.55 -10.61 -2.96
N LYS A 84 -6.10 -9.55 -2.35
CA LYS A 84 -7.52 -9.22 -2.39
C LYS A 84 -7.75 -7.76 -2.77
N ALA A 85 -8.95 -7.47 -3.24
CA ALA A 85 -9.41 -6.10 -3.41
C ALA A 85 -10.90 -5.99 -3.11
N MET A 86 -11.27 -4.86 -2.54
CA MET A 86 -12.66 -4.43 -2.39
C MET A 86 -12.98 -3.42 -3.49
N GLN A 87 -14.15 -3.55 -4.11
CA GLN A 87 -14.78 -2.57 -4.98
C GLN A 87 -16.05 -2.04 -4.31
N TYR A 88 -16.19 -0.73 -4.17
CA TYR A 88 -17.44 -0.09 -3.76
C TYR A 88 -18.05 0.69 -4.93
N ASP A 89 -19.25 0.30 -5.37
CA ASP A 89 -20.00 0.96 -6.43
C ASP A 89 -21.01 1.96 -5.81
N PHE A 90 -20.73 3.26 -5.88
CA PHE A 90 -21.59 4.29 -5.29
C PHE A 90 -22.96 4.40 -5.95
N LYS A 91 -23.08 4.04 -7.22
CA LYS A 91 -24.37 4.05 -7.94
C LYS A 91 -25.27 2.91 -7.51
N LYS A 92 -24.70 1.75 -7.28
CA LYS A 92 -25.42 0.54 -6.84
C LYS A 92 -25.46 0.39 -5.33
N LYS A 93 -24.68 1.21 -4.61
CA LYS A 93 -24.47 1.08 -3.15
C LYS A 93 -24.11 -0.36 -2.77
N ARG A 94 -23.13 -0.90 -3.50
CA ARG A 94 -22.74 -2.31 -3.38
C ARG A 94 -21.24 -2.42 -3.21
N GLN A 95 -20.87 -3.30 -2.30
CA GLN A 95 -19.51 -3.74 -2.05
C GLN A 95 -19.33 -5.14 -2.62
N ASP A 96 -18.19 -5.36 -3.30
CA ASP A 96 -17.75 -6.69 -3.75
C ASP A 96 -16.28 -6.86 -3.32
N GLU A 97 -15.98 -7.95 -2.62
CA GLU A 97 -14.60 -8.35 -2.28
C GLU A 97 -14.15 -9.45 -3.23
N VAL A 98 -13.00 -9.25 -3.89
CA VAL A 98 -12.49 -10.09 -4.97
C VAL A 98 -11.18 -10.74 -4.54
N LEU A 99 -11.08 -12.05 -4.73
CA LEU A 99 -9.82 -12.79 -4.64
C LEU A 99 -9.04 -12.65 -5.94
N ILE A 100 -7.97 -11.85 -5.92
CA ILE A 100 -7.12 -11.61 -7.09
C ILE A 100 -6.18 -12.80 -7.31
N ARG A 101 -5.48 -13.21 -6.25
CA ARG A 101 -4.56 -14.36 -6.27
C ARG A 101 -4.53 -15.02 -4.90
N SER A 102 -4.83 -16.32 -4.84
CA SER A 102 -4.77 -17.10 -3.62
C SER A 102 -3.35 -17.51 -3.24
N TYR A 103 -3.08 -17.60 -1.95
CA TYR A 103 -1.85 -18.16 -1.37
C TYR A 103 -0.58 -17.70 -2.09
N PHE A 104 -0.45 -16.39 -2.29
CA PHE A 104 0.66 -15.83 -3.06
C PHE A 104 1.95 -15.76 -2.24
N GLN A 105 1.92 -15.04 -1.13
CA GLN A 105 3.00 -14.94 -0.13
C GLN A 105 2.49 -14.12 1.06
N PRO A 106 2.57 -14.60 2.31
CA PRO A 106 2.01 -13.89 3.47
C PRO A 106 2.96 -12.80 3.97
N ASP A 107 3.05 -11.74 3.18
CA ASP A 107 3.95 -10.61 3.38
C ASP A 107 3.21 -9.34 2.98
N ASP A 108 3.09 -8.36 3.87
CA ASP A 108 2.31 -7.15 3.64
C ASP A 108 2.87 -6.25 2.53
N HIS A 109 4.10 -6.52 2.08
CA HIS A 109 4.74 -5.83 0.95
C HIS A 109 4.15 -6.23 -0.41
N ASN A 110 3.29 -7.23 -0.44
CA ASN A 110 2.70 -7.77 -1.68
C ASN A 110 1.31 -7.19 -1.98
N ASN A 111 0.89 -6.14 -1.26
CA ASN A 111 -0.39 -5.49 -1.56
C ASN A 111 -0.45 -5.04 -3.03
N PRO A 112 -1.63 -5.20 -3.68
CA PRO A 112 -1.80 -4.84 -5.08
C PRO A 112 -1.88 -3.34 -5.29
N THR A 113 -1.59 -2.90 -6.52
CA THR A 113 -1.76 -1.51 -6.97
C THR A 113 -2.66 -1.45 -8.20
N PHE A 114 -3.35 -0.33 -8.35
CA PHE A 114 -4.36 -0.14 -9.39
C PHE A 114 -3.92 0.85 -10.44
N LEU A 115 -4.35 0.62 -11.67
CA LEU A 115 -4.21 1.55 -12.79
C LEU A 115 -5.51 1.56 -13.60
N VAL A 116 -6.04 2.74 -13.88
CA VAL A 116 -7.13 2.91 -14.83
C VAL A 116 -6.54 3.02 -16.23
N LEU A 117 -6.95 2.12 -17.12
CA LEU A 117 -6.53 2.11 -18.52
C LEU A 117 -7.35 3.13 -19.34
N PRO A 118 -6.88 3.59 -20.52
CA PRO A 118 -7.62 4.52 -21.38
C PRO A 118 -9.00 4.01 -21.82
N ASP A 119 -9.22 2.71 -21.84
CA ASP A 119 -10.51 2.07 -22.12
C ASP A 119 -11.38 1.87 -20.85
N GLU A 120 -11.02 2.56 -19.76
CA GLU A 120 -11.72 2.54 -18.46
C GLU A 120 -11.65 1.18 -17.73
N ARG A 121 -10.92 0.19 -18.25
CA ARG A 121 -10.68 -1.07 -17.53
C ARG A 121 -9.67 -0.86 -16.40
N ILE A 122 -9.78 -1.67 -15.36
CA ILE A 122 -8.89 -1.61 -14.21
C ILE A 122 -7.81 -2.70 -14.35
N MET A 123 -6.56 -2.26 -14.38
CA MET A 123 -5.38 -3.13 -14.32
C MET A 123 -4.85 -3.16 -12.89
N ILE A 124 -4.56 -4.34 -12.38
CA ILE A 124 -4.09 -4.57 -11.02
C ILE A 124 -2.73 -5.26 -11.09
N PHE A 125 -1.70 -4.61 -10.56
CA PHE A 125 -0.35 -5.15 -10.46
C PHE A 125 -0.06 -5.69 -9.07
N TYR A 126 0.72 -6.75 -8.97
CA TYR A 126 1.27 -7.29 -7.72
C TYR A 126 2.55 -8.07 -7.98
N SER A 127 3.39 -8.18 -6.96
CA SER A 127 4.64 -8.95 -6.99
C SER A 127 4.89 -9.60 -5.64
N ARG A 128 5.72 -10.62 -5.63
CA ARG A 128 6.24 -11.15 -4.36
C ARG A 128 7.30 -10.20 -3.78
N HIS A 129 7.52 -10.30 -2.49
CA HIS A 129 8.55 -9.50 -1.84
C HIS A 129 9.93 -10.10 -2.12
N THR A 130 10.64 -9.50 -3.08
CA THR A 130 12.08 -9.68 -3.31
C THR A 130 12.57 -11.06 -3.73
N ASP A 131 11.72 -11.99 -4.11
CA ASP A 131 12.15 -13.36 -4.44
C ASP A 131 11.86 -13.83 -5.88
N GLU A 132 11.16 -13.00 -6.67
CA GLU A 132 10.89 -13.31 -8.09
C GLU A 132 11.20 -12.12 -9.01
N PRO A 133 11.81 -12.39 -10.20
CA PRO A 133 12.09 -11.35 -11.19
C PRO A 133 10.90 -11.12 -12.12
N CYS A 134 9.73 -10.81 -11.57
CA CYS A 134 8.53 -10.54 -12.36
C CYS A 134 7.48 -9.75 -11.60
N PHE A 135 6.57 -9.13 -12.35
CA PHE A 135 5.28 -8.66 -11.90
C PHE A 135 4.18 -9.55 -12.45
N TYR A 136 3.15 -9.76 -11.66
CA TYR A 136 1.88 -10.31 -12.09
C TYR A 136 0.87 -9.20 -12.27
N TYR A 137 -0.09 -9.39 -13.17
CA TYR A 137 -1.21 -8.47 -13.32
C TYR A 137 -2.46 -9.16 -13.84
N ARG A 138 -3.58 -8.55 -13.54
CA ARG A 138 -4.89 -8.91 -14.10
C ARG A 138 -5.62 -7.64 -14.54
N ILE A 139 -6.46 -7.76 -15.57
CA ILE A 139 -7.23 -6.64 -16.12
C ILE A 139 -8.71 -6.99 -16.07
N SER A 140 -9.56 -6.06 -15.64
CA SER A 140 -11.00 -6.26 -15.68
C SER A 140 -11.49 -6.35 -17.12
N ARG A 141 -12.41 -7.29 -17.41
CA ARG A 141 -12.99 -7.46 -18.76
C ARG A 141 -14.00 -6.35 -19.07
N ILE A 142 -14.69 -5.87 -18.04
CA ILE A 142 -15.66 -4.77 -18.13
C ILE A 142 -15.05 -3.52 -17.52
N PRO A 143 -15.16 -2.36 -18.21
CA PRO A 143 -14.71 -1.09 -17.67
C PRO A 143 -15.18 -0.85 -16.23
N GLY A 144 -14.26 -0.48 -15.36
CA GLY A 144 -14.52 -0.18 -13.96
C GLY A 144 -15.06 -1.34 -13.11
N ASP A 145 -15.00 -2.62 -13.54
CA ASP A 145 -15.57 -3.74 -12.77
C ASP A 145 -14.55 -4.85 -12.47
N ILE A 146 -13.86 -4.74 -11.33
CA ILE A 146 -12.88 -5.75 -10.92
C ILE A 146 -13.49 -7.11 -10.56
N THR A 147 -14.81 -7.23 -10.45
CA THR A 147 -15.45 -8.55 -10.32
C THR A 147 -15.31 -9.39 -11.60
N THR A 148 -14.84 -8.77 -12.70
CA THR A 148 -14.69 -9.40 -14.03
C THR A 148 -13.23 -9.56 -14.44
N LEU A 149 -12.30 -9.70 -13.50
CA LEU A 149 -10.87 -9.88 -13.79
C LEU A 149 -10.62 -11.02 -14.77
N GLY A 150 -9.82 -10.73 -15.80
CA GLY A 150 -9.33 -11.70 -16.77
C GLY A 150 -8.27 -12.64 -16.17
N GLU A 151 -7.61 -13.40 -17.03
CA GLU A 151 -6.51 -14.29 -16.64
C GLU A 151 -5.32 -13.51 -16.10
N GLU A 152 -4.58 -14.13 -15.20
CA GLU A 152 -3.30 -13.61 -14.73
C GLU A 152 -2.26 -13.60 -15.84
N LYS A 153 -1.56 -12.49 -15.98
CA LYS A 153 -0.45 -12.29 -16.91
C LYS A 153 0.82 -11.93 -16.13
N VAL A 154 1.96 -12.06 -16.79
CA VAL A 154 3.29 -11.87 -16.17
C VAL A 154 4.14 -10.94 -17.02
N ILE A 155 4.77 -9.97 -16.37
CA ILE A 155 5.85 -9.15 -16.93
C ILE A 155 7.15 -9.66 -16.31
N LYS A 156 8.00 -10.30 -17.11
CA LYS A 156 9.31 -10.76 -16.66
C LYS A 156 10.30 -9.59 -16.61
N THR A 157 11.09 -9.55 -15.55
CA THR A 157 12.17 -8.60 -15.35
C THR A 157 13.51 -9.34 -15.23
N LYS A 158 14.62 -8.61 -15.19
CA LYS A 158 15.94 -9.23 -15.02
C LYS A 158 16.25 -9.53 -13.56
N ASP A 159 15.83 -8.64 -12.67
CA ASP A 159 16.10 -8.70 -11.23
C ASP A 159 14.78 -8.81 -10.46
N ASN A 160 14.85 -9.28 -9.23
CA ASN A 160 13.69 -9.40 -8.34
C ASN A 160 12.98 -8.04 -8.18
N THR A 161 11.67 -8.10 -8.04
CA THR A 161 10.79 -6.93 -8.03
C THR A 161 10.05 -6.78 -6.71
N THR A 162 9.75 -5.53 -6.33
CA THR A 162 8.84 -5.20 -5.22
C THR A 162 8.29 -3.79 -5.42
N TYR A 163 7.08 -3.53 -4.92
CA TYR A 163 6.45 -2.20 -4.87
C TYR A 163 6.14 -1.61 -6.26
N PRO A 164 5.26 -2.21 -7.05
CA PRO A 164 4.84 -1.63 -8.31
C PRO A 164 4.14 -0.28 -8.09
N SER A 165 4.51 0.72 -8.90
CA SER A 165 3.90 2.05 -8.93
C SER A 165 3.68 2.44 -10.39
N PRO A 166 2.50 2.13 -10.98
CA PRO A 166 2.19 2.36 -12.39
C PRO A 166 1.61 3.75 -12.62
N PHE A 167 1.93 4.35 -13.79
CA PHE A 167 1.42 5.64 -14.24
C PHE A 167 1.10 5.61 -15.74
N ILE A 168 0.03 6.28 -16.14
CA ILE A 168 -0.24 6.72 -17.52
C ILE A 168 -0.28 8.25 -17.47
N LEU A 169 0.39 8.90 -18.42
CA LEU A 169 0.55 10.34 -18.44
C LEU A 169 -0.11 10.91 -19.71
N SER A 170 -0.78 12.06 -19.59
CA SER A 170 -1.55 12.63 -20.71
C SER A 170 -0.68 13.01 -21.91
N ASP A 171 0.59 13.33 -21.71
CA ASP A 171 1.52 13.64 -22.79
C ASP A 171 2.14 12.39 -23.46
N ASP A 172 1.93 11.20 -22.87
CA ASP A 172 2.29 9.89 -23.43
C ASP A 172 1.22 8.82 -23.10
N PRO A 173 -0.02 8.98 -23.59
CA PRO A 173 -1.16 8.17 -23.18
C PRO A 173 -1.13 6.72 -23.72
N GLU A 174 -0.24 6.43 -24.65
CA GLU A 174 -0.08 5.11 -25.28
C GLU A 174 0.79 4.16 -24.45
N HIS A 175 1.34 4.63 -23.31
CA HIS A 175 2.28 3.85 -22.53
C HIS A 175 1.98 3.86 -21.02
N ILE A 176 2.44 2.79 -20.36
CA ILE A 176 2.45 2.67 -18.91
C ILE A 176 3.89 2.84 -18.43
N TYR A 177 4.14 3.81 -17.56
CA TYR A 177 5.39 3.92 -16.82
C TYR A 177 5.26 3.13 -15.53
N LEU A 178 6.10 2.12 -15.35
CA LEU A 178 6.13 1.32 -14.13
C LEU A 178 7.41 1.63 -13.37
N CYS A 179 7.25 2.13 -12.15
CA CYS A 179 8.35 2.36 -11.21
C CYS A 179 8.29 1.33 -10.09
N TRP A 180 9.46 0.85 -9.61
CA TRP A 180 9.52 -0.16 -8.55
C TRP A 180 10.89 -0.22 -7.87
N ARG A 181 11.03 -1.04 -6.84
CA ARG A 181 12.33 -1.47 -6.31
C ARG A 181 12.78 -2.71 -7.07
N GLY A 182 13.82 -2.58 -7.91
CA GLY A 182 14.24 -3.60 -8.87
C GLY A 182 15.74 -3.82 -8.93
N ILE A 183 16.41 -3.34 -9.98
CA ILE A 183 17.81 -3.62 -10.28
C ILE A 183 18.70 -3.35 -9.06
N GLY A 184 19.32 -4.41 -8.52
CA GLY A 184 20.16 -4.30 -7.33
C GLY A 184 19.41 -3.77 -6.08
N TRP A 185 18.11 -3.93 -5.99
CA TRP A 185 17.24 -3.39 -4.92
C TRP A 185 17.10 -1.86 -4.92
N HIS A 186 17.28 -1.23 -6.05
CA HIS A 186 17.24 0.23 -6.19
C HIS A 186 16.00 0.68 -6.98
N PRO A 187 15.65 1.98 -6.89
CA PRO A 187 14.64 2.58 -7.74
C PRO A 187 14.88 2.29 -9.22
N THR A 188 13.90 1.71 -9.86
CA THR A 188 13.95 1.20 -11.24
C THR A 188 12.69 1.64 -11.98
N ILE A 189 12.80 1.87 -13.28
CA ILE A 189 11.70 2.26 -14.16
C ILE A 189 11.72 1.47 -15.46
N ALA A 190 10.53 1.19 -15.99
CA ALA A 190 10.35 0.75 -17.37
C ALA A 190 9.14 1.46 -17.99
N LYS A 191 9.16 1.55 -19.32
CA LYS A 191 8.03 1.97 -20.14
C LYS A 191 7.45 0.74 -20.81
N LEU A 192 6.15 0.53 -20.64
CA LEU A 192 5.41 -0.61 -21.15
C LEU A 192 4.41 -0.14 -22.20
N SER A 193 4.08 -0.99 -23.17
CA SER A 193 2.94 -0.77 -24.05
C SER A 193 1.63 -0.79 -23.25
N LEU A 194 0.56 -0.21 -23.80
CA LEU A 194 -0.78 -0.56 -23.37
C LEU A 194 -1.08 -2.04 -23.66
N PRO A 195 -2.05 -2.65 -22.95
CA PRO A 195 -2.46 -4.03 -23.23
C PRO A 195 -2.95 -4.23 -24.67
N ASP A 196 -2.47 -5.29 -25.33
CA ASP A 196 -2.96 -5.72 -26.63
C ASP A 196 -4.36 -6.38 -26.51
N GLN A 197 -4.89 -6.87 -27.65
CA GLN A 197 -6.18 -7.58 -27.70
C GLN A 197 -6.24 -8.87 -26.85
N ASN A 198 -5.10 -9.38 -26.38
CA ASN A 198 -4.97 -10.55 -25.50
C ASN A 198 -4.58 -10.15 -24.07
N ASP A 199 -4.74 -8.88 -23.72
CA ASP A 199 -4.35 -8.30 -22.44
C ASP A 199 -2.85 -8.46 -22.12
N ARG A 200 -1.97 -8.49 -23.12
CA ARG A 200 -0.52 -8.58 -22.94
C ARG A 200 0.12 -7.21 -23.05
N VAL A 201 1.08 -6.93 -22.20
CA VAL A 201 1.93 -5.75 -22.26
C VAL A 201 3.36 -6.15 -22.62
N ALA A 202 4.06 -5.29 -23.35
CA ALA A 202 5.46 -5.44 -23.70
C ALA A 202 6.32 -4.38 -22.98
N VAL A 203 7.54 -4.73 -22.63
CA VAL A 203 8.55 -3.75 -22.18
C VAL A 203 9.14 -3.11 -23.42
N GLU A 204 8.92 -1.80 -23.62
CA GLU A 204 9.39 -1.05 -24.80
C GLU A 204 10.65 -0.25 -24.52
N TRP A 205 10.84 0.15 -23.25
CA TRP A 205 12.03 0.87 -22.81
C TRP A 205 12.40 0.46 -21.38
N GLY A 206 13.69 0.23 -21.13
CA GLY A 206 14.19 -0.26 -19.84
C GLY A 206 14.10 -1.78 -19.70
N PRO A 207 14.10 -2.33 -18.45
CA PRO A 207 14.19 -1.58 -17.20
C PRO A 207 15.54 -0.91 -16.97
N TYR A 208 15.51 0.29 -16.37
CA TYR A 208 16.70 1.04 -15.99
C TYR A 208 16.70 1.39 -14.51
N GLN A 209 17.86 1.26 -13.88
CA GLN A 209 18.07 1.75 -12.52
C GLN A 209 18.14 3.29 -12.54
N ILE A 210 17.27 3.96 -11.80
CA ILE A 210 17.18 5.43 -11.78
C ILE A 210 18.25 6.00 -10.86
N VAL A 211 18.30 5.48 -9.63
CA VAL A 211 19.17 5.93 -8.54
C VAL A 211 19.88 4.74 -7.95
N GLN A 212 21.16 4.90 -7.62
CA GLN A 212 21.96 3.93 -6.90
C GLN A 212 22.58 4.54 -5.65
N SER A 213 22.46 3.87 -4.52
CA SER A 213 23.19 4.19 -3.29
C SER A 213 24.34 3.21 -3.08
N THR A 214 25.53 3.69 -2.85
CA THR A 214 26.71 2.84 -2.65
C THR A 214 26.62 2.10 -1.32
N GLY A 215 26.47 0.77 -1.39
CA GLY A 215 26.42 -0.09 -0.22
C GLY A 215 25.11 0.00 0.60
N ALA A 216 24.07 0.60 0.04
CA ALA A 216 22.77 0.73 0.67
C ALA A 216 21.64 0.43 -0.33
N ARG A 217 20.38 0.39 0.13
CA ARG A 217 19.20 0.08 -0.67
C ARG A 217 18.19 1.23 -0.55
N PRO A 218 18.18 2.21 -1.47
CA PRO A 218 17.22 3.32 -1.44
C PRO A 218 15.77 2.83 -1.47
N TYR A 219 14.94 3.43 -0.64
CA TYR A 219 13.50 3.23 -0.64
C TYR A 219 12.83 4.46 -1.22
N ALA A 220 12.00 4.29 -2.22
CA ALA A 220 11.39 5.40 -2.96
C ALA A 220 9.86 5.35 -2.92
N LYS A 221 9.26 6.53 -2.83
CA LYS A 221 7.83 6.78 -3.04
C LYS A 221 7.66 7.60 -4.30
N TYR A 222 6.71 7.22 -5.13
CA TYR A 222 6.46 7.82 -6.42
C TYR A 222 5.08 8.47 -6.49
N MET A 223 4.97 9.50 -7.31
CA MET A 223 3.71 10.09 -7.76
C MET A 223 3.91 10.74 -9.13
N SER A 224 2.83 11.13 -9.82
CA SER A 224 2.92 11.90 -11.06
C SER A 224 2.02 13.13 -11.02
N ASN A 225 2.29 14.12 -11.90
CA ASN A 225 1.36 15.22 -12.15
C ASN A 225 0.24 14.83 -13.14
N GLY A 226 0.18 13.56 -13.53
CA GLY A 226 -0.76 13.04 -14.53
C GLY A 226 -0.48 13.54 -15.96
N LYS A 227 0.59 14.32 -16.19
CA LYS A 227 0.88 14.95 -17.45
C LYS A 227 2.20 14.49 -18.06
N ASP A 228 3.31 14.95 -17.53
CA ASP A 228 4.64 14.84 -18.16
C ASP A 228 5.75 14.46 -17.18
N LYS A 229 5.47 14.33 -15.87
CA LYS A 229 6.51 14.11 -14.86
C LYS A 229 6.12 13.03 -13.86
N ILE A 230 7.12 12.24 -13.47
CA ILE A 230 7.05 11.30 -12.35
C ILE A 230 8.01 11.79 -11.27
N TYR A 231 7.46 12.14 -10.11
CA TYR A 231 8.18 12.65 -8.95
C TYR A 231 8.44 11.52 -7.97
N PHE A 232 9.58 11.58 -7.28
CA PHE A 232 9.85 10.61 -6.22
C PHE A 232 10.77 11.18 -5.14
N ALA A 233 10.46 10.82 -3.90
CA ALA A 233 11.35 11.00 -2.78
C ALA A 233 11.91 9.65 -2.35
N TYR A 234 13.16 9.63 -1.93
CA TYR A 234 13.87 8.41 -1.60
C TYR A 234 14.93 8.64 -0.53
N THR A 235 15.34 7.55 0.13
CA THR A 235 16.35 7.60 1.18
C THR A 235 17.66 6.97 0.74
N THR A 236 18.74 7.23 1.48
CA THR A 236 20.03 6.55 1.25
C THR A 236 19.85 5.03 1.28
N GLY A 237 19.06 4.54 2.23
CA GLY A 237 18.77 3.12 2.37
C GLY A 237 17.63 2.85 3.34
N HIS A 238 17.55 1.61 3.83
CA HIS A 238 16.61 1.22 4.87
C HIS A 238 17.05 1.78 6.23
N PRO A 239 16.21 2.49 6.98
CA PRO A 239 16.62 3.18 8.20
C PRO A 239 17.06 2.22 9.32
N ASP A 240 16.65 0.96 9.33
CA ASP A 240 17.18 -0.01 10.29
C ASP A 240 18.67 -0.32 10.06
N ASN A 241 19.16 -0.16 8.83
CA ASN A 241 20.54 -0.48 8.44
C ASN A 241 21.41 0.76 8.26
N GLU A 242 20.81 1.93 7.95
CA GLU A 242 21.52 3.16 7.65
C GLU A 242 21.39 4.18 8.79
N ASN A 243 22.55 4.71 9.24
CA ASN A 243 22.63 5.80 10.22
C ASN A 243 23.91 6.62 9.96
N PRO A 244 23.83 7.86 9.52
CA PRO A 244 22.62 8.59 9.17
C PRO A 244 21.93 8.05 7.90
N ASN A 245 20.62 8.32 7.76
CA ASN A 245 19.84 8.02 6.58
C ASN A 245 19.20 9.32 6.07
N PHE A 246 19.62 9.77 4.88
CA PHE A 246 19.22 11.05 4.30
C PHE A 246 17.98 10.89 3.43
N LEU A 247 17.24 11.97 3.24
CA LEU A 247 16.09 12.06 2.35
C LEU A 247 16.42 12.92 1.13
N TYR A 248 16.07 12.43 -0.04
CA TYR A 248 16.29 13.04 -1.34
C TYR A 248 14.99 13.18 -2.11
N PHE A 249 15.00 14.07 -3.12
CA PHE A 249 13.89 14.27 -4.04
C PHE A 249 14.43 14.52 -5.46
N ASN A 250 13.78 13.87 -6.42
CA ASN A 250 14.00 14.10 -7.85
C ASN A 250 12.69 13.90 -8.63
N TYR A 251 12.72 14.24 -9.92
CA TYR A 251 11.66 13.85 -10.83
C TYR A 251 12.22 13.39 -12.18
N ILE A 252 11.41 12.60 -12.88
CA ILE A 252 11.66 12.12 -14.24
C ILE A 252 10.80 12.94 -15.18
N ASP A 253 11.42 13.58 -16.15
CA ASP A 253 10.77 14.23 -17.28
C ASP A 253 10.58 13.16 -18.37
N VAL A 254 9.33 12.85 -18.73
CA VAL A 254 9.04 11.72 -19.64
C VAL A 254 9.32 12.03 -21.10
N HIS A 255 9.37 13.32 -21.51
CA HIS A 255 9.72 13.70 -22.87
C HIS A 255 11.20 13.49 -23.17
N SER A 256 12.04 13.87 -22.22
CA SER A 256 13.49 13.76 -22.36
C SER A 256 14.06 12.47 -21.75
N LEU A 257 13.27 11.74 -20.96
CA LEU A 257 13.69 10.58 -20.16
C LEU A 257 14.92 10.88 -19.29
N GLN A 258 14.92 12.10 -18.73
CA GLN A 258 15.98 12.61 -17.87
C GLN A 258 15.54 12.68 -16.41
N LEU A 259 16.50 12.39 -15.53
CA LEU A 259 16.38 12.66 -14.10
C LEU A 259 16.73 14.11 -13.84
N LYS A 260 15.88 14.81 -13.12
CA LYS A 260 16.03 16.22 -12.77
C LYS A 260 15.91 16.45 -11.26
N ASP A 261 16.58 17.50 -10.78
CA ASP A 261 16.40 17.99 -9.42
C ASP A 261 15.14 18.87 -9.28
N VAL A 262 14.82 19.28 -8.07
CA VAL A 262 13.64 20.12 -7.77
C VAL A 262 13.66 21.48 -8.49
N LYS A 263 14.83 21.96 -8.93
CA LYS A 263 15.02 23.22 -9.67
C LYS A 263 14.98 23.03 -11.20
N GLY A 264 14.82 21.79 -11.68
CA GLY A 264 14.77 21.47 -13.10
C GLY A 264 16.13 21.20 -13.76
N ASN A 265 17.23 21.17 -13.00
CA ASN A 265 18.54 20.84 -13.55
C ASN A 265 18.61 19.35 -13.88
N THR A 266 19.15 19.01 -15.06
CA THR A 266 19.36 17.62 -15.47
C THR A 266 20.54 17.02 -14.68
N LEU A 267 20.30 15.87 -14.07
CA LEU A 267 21.29 15.11 -13.31
C LEU A 267 21.85 13.94 -14.13
N SER A 268 20.99 13.28 -14.89
CA SER A 268 21.38 12.18 -15.78
C SER A 268 20.31 11.94 -16.85
N THR A 269 20.70 11.32 -17.97
CA THR A 269 19.78 10.66 -18.90
C THR A 269 19.64 9.22 -18.43
N ILE A 270 18.40 8.75 -18.16
CA ILE A 270 18.16 7.49 -17.43
C ILE A 270 18.79 6.29 -18.15
N ALA A 271 18.67 6.22 -19.48
CA ALA A 271 19.23 5.13 -20.27
C ALA A 271 20.77 5.12 -20.33
N ASP A 272 21.43 6.30 -20.19
CA ASP A 272 22.87 6.45 -20.38
C ASP A 272 23.65 6.34 -19.07
N GLY A 273 23.01 6.50 -17.93
CA GLY A 273 23.71 6.43 -16.66
C GLY A 273 22.85 6.57 -15.42
N THR A 274 23.21 5.81 -14.42
CA THR A 274 22.54 5.82 -13.12
C THR A 274 23.05 6.98 -12.27
N PHE A 275 22.12 7.77 -11.73
CA PHE A 275 22.44 8.77 -10.72
C PHE A 275 22.84 8.09 -9.40
N LYS A 276 23.97 8.49 -8.82
CA LYS A 276 24.50 7.85 -7.61
C LYS A 276 24.43 8.79 -6.41
N VAL A 277 23.92 8.27 -5.33
CA VAL A 277 24.05 8.86 -3.99
C VAL A 277 24.93 7.95 -3.15
N ASN A 278 25.65 8.47 -2.20
CA ASN A 278 26.50 7.68 -1.30
C ASN A 278 26.32 8.10 0.16
N LYS A 279 26.74 7.22 1.07
CA LYS A 279 26.66 7.47 2.52
C LYS A 279 27.51 8.67 2.96
N THR A 280 28.58 8.98 2.24
CA THR A 280 29.48 10.11 2.56
C THR A 280 28.93 11.44 2.10
N GLY A 281 27.86 11.43 1.30
CA GLY A 281 27.23 12.64 0.77
C GLY A 281 28.03 13.35 -0.31
N ASP A 282 29.03 12.69 -0.94
CA ASP A 282 29.86 13.34 -1.96
C ASP A 282 29.06 13.75 -3.19
N TYR A 283 28.12 12.93 -3.64
CA TYR A 283 27.20 13.29 -4.73
C TYR A 283 26.25 14.41 -4.34
N VAL A 284 25.75 14.42 -3.11
CA VAL A 284 24.89 15.48 -2.60
C VAL A 284 25.62 16.82 -2.56
N ARG A 285 26.91 16.85 -2.27
CA ARG A 285 27.72 18.09 -2.39
C ARG A 285 27.79 18.62 -3.81
N GLN A 286 27.82 17.74 -4.81
CA GLN A 286 27.77 18.12 -6.22
C GLN A 286 26.37 18.58 -6.65
N TYR A 287 25.30 17.96 -6.10
CA TYR A 287 23.91 18.24 -6.44
C TYR A 287 23.07 18.55 -5.20
N PRO A 288 23.35 19.67 -4.49
CA PRO A 288 22.69 19.97 -3.22
C PRO A 288 21.18 20.17 -3.32
N SER A 289 20.65 20.50 -4.50
CA SER A 289 19.20 20.62 -4.74
C SER A 289 18.44 19.29 -4.74
N THR A 290 19.14 18.16 -4.77
CA THR A 290 18.55 16.82 -4.60
C THR A 290 18.24 16.52 -3.13
N LEU A 291 18.95 17.15 -2.17
CA LEU A 291 18.82 16.88 -0.77
C LEU A 291 17.60 17.58 -0.17
N VAL A 292 16.71 16.82 0.44
CA VAL A 292 15.59 17.31 1.23
C VAL A 292 16.02 17.49 2.69
N ASP A 293 16.65 16.46 3.26
CA ASP A 293 17.13 16.46 4.62
C ASP A 293 18.37 15.59 4.83
N ASN A 294 19.24 16.05 5.76
CA ASN A 294 20.49 15.36 6.12
C ASN A 294 20.65 15.29 7.64
N PRO A 295 19.77 14.59 8.35
CA PRO A 295 19.79 14.52 9.79
C PRO A 295 21.04 13.81 10.31
N SER A 296 21.39 14.05 11.58
CA SER A 296 22.33 13.21 12.32
C SER A 296 21.71 11.85 12.74
N ALA A 297 20.45 11.64 12.43
CA ALA A 297 19.62 10.48 12.70
C ALA A 297 19.20 9.78 11.40
N ARG A 298 17.96 9.26 11.33
CA ARG A 298 17.44 8.52 10.18
C ARG A 298 16.14 9.11 9.72
N ASP A 299 16.06 9.50 8.44
CA ASP A 299 14.78 9.84 7.82
C ASP A 299 14.21 8.64 7.04
N TRP A 300 12.88 8.55 6.96
CA TRP A 300 12.19 7.66 6.06
C TRP A 300 11.00 8.35 5.39
N VAL A 301 10.79 8.02 4.12
CA VAL A 301 9.70 8.61 3.32
C VAL A 301 8.39 7.85 3.52
N TRP A 302 7.30 8.60 3.64
CA TRP A 302 5.95 8.06 3.70
C TRP A 302 5.14 8.34 2.44
N GLN A 303 5.20 9.57 1.94
CA GLN A 303 4.46 9.95 0.74
C GLN A 303 5.10 11.18 0.09
N VAL A 304 4.90 11.29 -1.23
CA VAL A 304 5.14 12.49 -2.02
C VAL A 304 3.81 12.94 -2.59
N ALA A 305 3.55 14.24 -2.59
CA ALA A 305 2.42 14.87 -3.24
C ALA A 305 2.85 16.19 -3.89
N LEU A 306 1.98 16.80 -4.69
CA LEU A 306 2.20 18.10 -5.29
C LEU A 306 1.15 19.10 -4.80
N ASP A 307 1.55 20.32 -4.49
CA ASP A 307 0.62 21.41 -4.25
C ASP A 307 0.01 21.92 -5.58
N GLU A 308 -0.90 22.87 -5.50
CA GLU A 308 -1.59 23.43 -6.67
C GLU A 308 -0.66 24.14 -7.69
N ASN A 309 0.59 24.40 -7.30
CA ASN A 309 1.62 25.02 -8.15
C ASN A 309 2.69 24.00 -8.61
N ASP A 310 2.41 22.70 -8.51
CA ASP A 310 3.34 21.59 -8.79
C ASP A 310 4.59 21.59 -7.90
N ASN A 311 4.57 22.28 -6.74
CA ASN A 311 5.66 22.17 -5.79
C ASN A 311 5.52 20.88 -4.98
N PRO A 312 6.61 20.12 -4.84
CA PRO A 312 6.54 18.87 -4.08
C PRO A 312 6.41 19.11 -2.58
N VAL A 313 5.60 18.26 -1.96
CA VAL A 313 5.48 18.10 -0.53
C VAL A 313 5.73 16.65 -0.15
N ILE A 314 6.36 16.42 0.99
CA ILE A 314 6.77 15.09 1.44
C ILE A 314 6.33 14.87 2.87
N ALA A 315 5.63 13.76 3.10
CA ALA A 315 5.43 13.20 4.42
C ALA A 315 6.63 12.33 4.77
N MET A 316 7.28 12.60 5.89
CA MET A 316 8.48 11.90 6.31
C MET A 316 8.50 11.66 7.82
N VAL A 317 9.22 10.64 8.24
CA VAL A 317 9.48 10.38 9.65
C VAL A 317 10.97 10.50 9.93
N ARG A 318 11.33 11.18 11.00
CA ARG A 318 12.68 11.18 11.57
C ARG A 318 12.73 10.22 12.73
N ILE A 319 13.63 9.26 12.65
CA ILE A 319 13.82 8.22 13.63
C ILE A 319 15.12 8.48 14.37
N SER A 320 15.07 8.50 15.70
CA SER A 320 16.24 8.72 16.54
C SER A 320 17.35 7.70 16.30
N SER A 321 18.58 8.05 16.65
CA SER A 321 19.74 7.15 16.46
C SER A 321 19.61 5.83 17.21
N ASP A 322 18.91 5.81 18.34
CA ASP A 322 18.59 4.64 19.15
C ASP A 322 17.31 3.90 18.70
N LYS A 323 16.58 4.45 17.71
CA LYS A 323 15.31 3.94 17.16
C LYS A 323 14.12 3.94 18.15
N ASN A 324 14.20 4.70 19.23
CA ASN A 324 13.15 4.70 20.26
C ASN A 324 12.15 5.85 20.10
N SER A 325 12.45 6.83 19.26
CA SER A 325 11.57 7.99 18.98
C SER A 325 11.42 8.21 17.48
N HIS A 326 10.18 8.35 17.06
CA HIS A 326 9.79 8.59 15.68
C HIS A 326 9.02 9.92 15.62
N ASP A 327 9.55 10.90 14.90
CA ASP A 327 8.96 12.22 14.75
C ASP A 327 8.44 12.42 13.32
N TYR A 328 7.15 12.73 13.18
CA TYR A 328 6.57 13.04 11.89
C TYR A 328 6.84 14.48 11.48
N TYR A 329 7.21 14.64 10.21
CA TYR A 329 7.45 15.93 9.58
C TYR A 329 6.71 16.04 8.25
N TYR A 330 6.33 17.26 7.94
CA TYR A 330 5.89 17.72 6.62
C TYR A 330 6.99 18.57 6.02
N ALA A 331 7.53 18.20 4.85
CA ALA A 331 8.52 18.96 4.12
C ALA A 331 7.89 19.54 2.86
N LYS A 332 7.93 20.87 2.70
CA LYS A 332 7.38 21.60 1.55
C LYS A 332 8.49 22.35 0.82
N TRP A 333 8.57 22.20 -0.51
CA TRP A 333 9.41 23.02 -1.35
C TRP A 333 8.72 24.37 -1.59
N ASN A 334 9.37 25.49 -1.24
CA ASN A 334 8.80 26.83 -1.38
C ASN A 334 9.33 27.59 -2.62
N GLY A 335 9.95 26.88 -3.57
CA GLY A 335 10.62 27.47 -4.74
C GLY A 335 12.12 27.78 -4.53
N HIS A 336 12.58 27.79 -3.30
CA HIS A 336 13.98 28.13 -2.96
C HIS A 336 14.64 27.06 -2.08
N GLU A 337 13.92 26.59 -1.06
CA GLU A 337 14.41 25.65 -0.05
C GLU A 337 13.30 24.73 0.44
N TRP A 338 13.67 23.64 1.08
CA TRP A 338 12.75 22.74 1.77
C TRP A 338 12.46 23.26 3.18
N LYS A 339 11.21 23.68 3.45
CA LYS A 339 10.72 23.99 4.77
C LYS A 339 10.19 22.71 5.43
N LYS A 340 10.69 22.38 6.62
CA LYS A 340 10.26 21.19 7.37
C LYS A 340 9.48 21.62 8.61
N THR A 341 8.29 21.06 8.80
CA THR A 341 7.40 21.34 9.91
C THR A 341 7.18 20.07 10.70
N PHE A 342 7.47 20.11 11.99
CA PHE A 342 7.17 19.05 12.93
C PHE A 342 5.65 18.92 13.11
N LEU A 343 5.12 17.70 13.01
CA LEU A 343 3.70 17.42 13.19
C LEU A 343 3.41 16.76 14.54
N GLY A 344 4.24 15.82 14.97
CA GLY A 344 4.03 15.13 16.22
C GLY A 344 4.99 13.96 16.42
N ASN A 345 5.13 13.52 17.68
CA ASN A 345 5.88 12.33 18.00
C ASN A 345 5.00 11.08 17.87
N ALA A 346 5.40 10.16 17.01
CA ALA A 346 4.70 8.90 16.75
C ALA A 346 5.07 7.78 17.74
N GLY A 347 5.77 8.08 18.82
CA GLY A 347 6.31 7.10 19.75
C GLY A 347 7.55 6.43 19.19
N GLY A 348 7.68 5.12 19.40
CA GLY A 348 8.69 4.26 18.77
C GLY A 348 8.07 3.42 17.64
N HIS A 349 8.57 2.20 17.46
CA HIS A 349 7.94 1.26 16.54
C HIS A 349 6.51 0.92 16.99
N PHE A 350 5.62 0.74 16.03
CA PHE A 350 4.20 0.51 16.31
C PHE A 350 3.82 -0.97 16.43
N HIS A 351 4.65 -1.88 15.89
CA HIS A 351 4.37 -3.31 15.90
C HIS A 351 4.55 -3.93 17.30
N GLN A 352 3.88 -5.08 17.51
CA GLN A 352 3.83 -5.74 18.82
C GLN A 352 5.07 -6.61 19.11
N THR A 353 5.98 -6.78 18.16
CA THR A 353 7.14 -7.67 18.28
C THR A 353 8.42 -6.91 18.67
N PRO A 354 8.95 -7.09 19.88
CA PRO A 354 10.04 -6.26 20.40
C PRO A 354 11.37 -6.40 19.65
N ASN A 355 11.61 -7.52 18.99
CA ASN A 355 12.87 -7.85 18.31
C ASN A 355 12.80 -7.74 16.77
N SER A 356 11.69 -7.22 16.22
CA SER A 356 11.56 -6.94 14.80
C SER A 356 12.21 -5.60 14.43
N GLU A 357 12.13 -5.23 13.16
CA GLU A 357 12.68 -3.97 12.64
C GLU A 357 12.06 -2.76 13.34
N LYS A 358 12.87 -1.96 14.03
CA LYS A 358 12.40 -0.91 14.94
C LYS A 358 12.07 0.42 14.26
N CYS A 359 12.33 0.56 12.96
CA CYS A 359 12.09 1.81 12.26
C CYS A 359 10.68 1.93 11.64
N TYR A 360 9.80 0.93 11.84
CA TYR A 360 8.43 0.97 11.36
C TYR A 360 7.54 1.83 12.26
N SER A 361 7.10 2.98 11.73
CA SER A 361 6.15 3.89 12.39
C SER A 361 4.70 3.53 12.06
N ALA A 362 3.75 4.04 12.83
CA ALA A 362 2.32 3.79 12.63
C ALA A 362 1.74 4.44 11.36
N GLY A 363 2.40 5.46 10.81
CA GLY A 363 2.12 5.96 9.47
C GLY A 363 1.44 7.31 9.38
N MET A 364 1.54 7.89 8.19
CA MET A 364 0.94 9.17 7.84
C MET A 364 0.60 9.23 6.35
N THR A 365 -0.30 10.15 5.98
CA THR A 365 -0.70 10.39 4.59
C THR A 365 -1.04 11.85 4.35
N ILE A 366 -0.68 12.38 3.18
CA ILE A 366 -1.06 13.72 2.71
C ILE A 366 -2.34 13.59 1.87
N ASP A 367 -3.26 14.53 2.01
CA ASP A 367 -4.41 14.63 1.11
C ASP A 367 -3.97 15.20 -0.25
N PRO A 368 -3.97 14.43 -1.34
CA PRO A 368 -3.53 14.94 -2.65
C PRO A 368 -4.46 16.02 -3.22
N ALA A 369 -5.68 16.13 -2.71
CA ALA A 369 -6.63 17.18 -3.11
C ALA A 369 -6.44 18.50 -2.32
N ASN A 370 -5.72 18.46 -1.21
CA ASN A 370 -5.31 19.61 -0.43
C ASN A 370 -4.08 19.23 0.41
N THR A 371 -2.90 19.47 -0.13
CA THR A 371 -1.64 19.07 0.48
C THR A 371 -1.33 19.72 1.81
N ASN A 372 -2.09 20.74 2.22
CA ASN A 372 -2.02 21.34 3.55
C ASN A 372 -2.78 20.51 4.62
N HIS A 373 -3.39 19.38 4.23
CA HIS A 373 -4.02 18.42 5.15
C HIS A 373 -3.17 17.15 5.25
N VAL A 374 -2.71 16.83 6.45
CA VAL A 374 -1.89 15.62 6.72
C VAL A 374 -2.54 14.82 7.84
N TYR A 375 -2.67 13.52 7.62
CA TYR A 375 -3.27 12.59 8.57
C TYR A 375 -2.17 11.71 9.15
N CYS A 376 -2.01 11.77 10.48
CA CYS A 376 -0.97 11.06 11.19
C CYS A 376 -1.55 10.06 12.19
N SER A 377 -1.02 8.86 12.23
CA SER A 377 -1.31 7.89 13.26
C SER A 377 -0.39 8.15 14.46
N LEU A 378 -0.96 8.60 15.57
CA LEU A 378 -0.22 9.00 16.78
C LEU A 378 -0.66 8.16 17.99
N PRO A 379 0.26 7.85 18.92
CA PRO A 379 -0.11 7.16 20.16
C PRO A 379 -0.85 8.14 21.09
N VAL A 380 -2.06 7.76 21.49
CA VAL A 380 -2.94 8.55 22.36
C VAL A 380 -3.38 7.69 23.54
N GLU A 381 -3.36 8.28 24.74
CA GLU A 381 -3.96 7.66 25.93
C GLU A 381 -5.48 7.85 25.88
N GLY A 382 -6.21 6.76 25.73
CA GLY A 382 -7.66 6.73 25.66
C GLY A 382 -8.29 5.88 26.77
N LYS A 383 -9.60 5.67 26.70
CA LYS A 383 -10.35 4.84 27.69
C LYS A 383 -9.89 3.38 27.72
N GLN A 384 -9.32 2.90 26.62
CA GLN A 384 -8.82 1.52 26.46
C GLN A 384 -7.30 1.40 26.74
N GLY A 385 -6.67 2.46 27.27
CA GLY A 385 -5.22 2.58 27.39
C GLY A 385 -4.61 3.24 26.17
N LYS A 386 -3.31 3.03 25.96
CA LYS A 386 -2.56 3.62 24.84
C LYS A 386 -2.88 2.90 23.53
N VAL A 387 -3.48 3.63 22.59
CA VAL A 387 -3.77 3.17 21.24
C VAL A 387 -3.29 4.20 20.20
N TYR A 388 -3.07 3.76 18.97
CA TYR A 388 -2.82 4.67 17.86
C TYR A 388 -4.15 5.21 17.32
N GLU A 389 -4.25 6.56 17.28
CA GLU A 389 -5.40 7.27 16.72
C GLU A 389 -4.96 8.13 15.54
N ILE A 390 -5.87 8.36 14.60
CA ILE A 390 -5.60 9.20 13.44
C ILE A 390 -5.96 10.65 13.78
N VAL A 391 -4.97 11.53 13.65
CA VAL A 391 -5.10 12.99 13.85
C VAL A 391 -4.83 13.67 12.52
N LYS A 392 -5.72 14.55 12.09
CA LYS A 392 -5.55 15.40 10.93
C LYS A 392 -4.90 16.71 11.35
N PHE A 393 -3.79 17.05 10.72
CA PHE A 393 -3.12 18.34 10.82
C PHE A 393 -3.56 19.22 9.65
N ILE A 394 -3.90 20.46 9.96
CA ILE A 394 -4.24 21.49 8.98
C ILE A 394 -3.12 22.52 9.02
N LEU A 395 -2.47 22.71 7.86
CA LEU A 395 -1.38 23.66 7.69
C LEU A 395 -1.83 24.88 6.88
N ASN A 396 -1.14 26.00 7.05
CA ASN A 396 -1.28 27.16 6.15
C ASN A 396 -0.37 27.01 4.91
N GLU A 397 -0.46 27.97 3.98
CA GLU A 397 0.37 27.96 2.76
C GLU A 397 1.88 28.07 3.06
N ALA A 398 2.25 28.64 4.20
CA ALA A 398 3.63 28.67 4.65
C ALA A 398 4.09 27.31 5.25
N GLY A 399 3.21 26.31 5.30
CA GLY A 399 3.49 24.99 5.85
C GLY A 399 3.55 24.96 7.38
N GLU A 400 2.86 25.87 8.07
CA GLU A 400 2.79 25.92 9.53
C GLU A 400 1.47 25.32 10.01
N VAL A 401 1.50 24.53 11.09
CA VAL A 401 0.30 23.93 11.67
C VAL A 401 -0.59 25.02 12.25
N VAL A 402 -1.83 25.11 11.81
CA VAL A 402 -2.83 26.07 12.32
C VAL A 402 -3.87 25.41 13.19
N SER A 403 -4.18 24.14 12.98
CA SER A 403 -5.08 23.37 13.84
C SER A 403 -4.91 21.87 13.67
N THR A 404 -5.49 21.11 14.57
CA THR A 404 -5.58 19.65 14.49
C THR A 404 -7.03 19.19 14.74
N GLU A 405 -7.41 18.06 14.12
CA GLU A 405 -8.72 17.44 14.26
C GLU A 405 -8.54 15.94 14.56
N ALA A 406 -9.23 15.42 15.57
CA ALA A 406 -9.28 13.98 15.78
C ALA A 406 -10.16 13.34 14.69
N VAL A 407 -9.60 12.39 13.95
CA VAL A 407 -10.32 11.58 12.95
C VAL A 407 -10.88 10.33 13.62
N THR A 408 -10.06 9.68 14.44
CA THR A 408 -10.47 8.56 15.30
C THR A 408 -10.22 8.94 16.77
N GLN A 409 -11.05 8.41 17.66
CA GLN A 409 -10.98 8.71 19.09
C GLN A 409 -11.56 7.57 19.91
N ASP A 410 -10.95 7.28 21.06
CA ASP A 410 -11.36 6.23 21.99
C ASP A 410 -11.52 4.84 21.30
N SER A 411 -10.67 4.56 20.32
CA SER A 411 -10.70 3.32 19.56
C SER A 411 -10.33 2.13 20.43
N GLN A 412 -10.92 0.97 20.13
CA GLN A 412 -10.63 -0.27 20.86
C GLN A 412 -9.31 -0.92 20.44
N GLN A 413 -8.84 -0.60 19.24
CA GLN A 413 -7.62 -1.14 18.65
C GLN A 413 -6.87 -0.04 17.88
N ASN A 414 -5.64 -0.33 17.49
CA ASN A 414 -4.78 0.61 16.78
C ASN A 414 -5.31 0.97 15.39
N ASN A 415 -5.26 2.27 15.04
CA ASN A 415 -5.51 2.80 13.71
C ASN A 415 -4.17 3.18 13.10
N VAL A 416 -3.69 2.41 12.13
CA VAL A 416 -2.33 2.55 11.61
C VAL A 416 -2.29 2.56 10.09
N ARG A 417 -1.20 3.12 9.53
CA ARG A 417 -0.96 3.25 8.09
C ARG A 417 -2.15 3.85 7.32
N PRO A 418 -2.61 5.07 7.73
CA PRO A 418 -3.69 5.76 7.02
C PRO A 418 -3.31 6.02 5.56
N TYR A 419 -4.33 6.06 4.69
CA TYR A 419 -4.16 6.36 3.28
C TYR A 419 -5.37 7.15 2.75
N ILE A 420 -5.13 8.38 2.29
CA ILE A 420 -6.14 9.13 1.55
C ILE A 420 -6.21 8.55 0.13
N ILE A 421 -7.42 8.20 -0.27
CA ILE A 421 -7.69 7.58 -1.57
C ILE A 421 -7.56 8.65 -2.66
N PRO A 422 -6.66 8.51 -3.63
CA PRO A 422 -6.57 9.42 -4.77
C PRO A 422 -7.92 9.57 -5.50
N ASP A 423 -8.16 10.77 -6.03
CA ASP A 423 -9.34 11.15 -6.81
C ASP A 423 -10.68 11.08 -6.06
N SER A 424 -10.66 10.87 -4.75
CA SER A 424 -11.85 10.72 -3.90
C SER A 424 -12.41 12.05 -3.34
N LYS A 425 -11.93 13.22 -3.78
CA LYS A 425 -12.29 14.54 -3.22
C LYS A 425 -13.80 14.75 -3.03
N ASN A 426 -14.59 14.27 -3.96
CA ASN A 426 -16.04 14.45 -3.97
C ASN A 426 -16.83 13.22 -3.49
N THR A 427 -16.17 12.25 -2.85
CA THR A 427 -16.81 11.03 -2.35
C THR A 427 -16.82 10.99 -0.83
N PRO A 428 -17.77 10.28 -0.21
CA PRO A 428 -17.76 10.12 1.23
C PRO A 428 -16.72 9.10 1.75
N LEU A 429 -16.13 8.30 0.86
CA LEU A 429 -15.07 7.33 1.18
C LEU A 429 -13.73 7.92 0.76
N ARG A 430 -13.07 8.59 1.68
CA ARG A 430 -11.82 9.31 1.40
C ARG A 430 -10.59 8.74 2.09
N LEU A 431 -10.75 8.26 3.30
CA LEU A 431 -9.66 7.78 4.13
C LEU A 431 -9.88 6.31 4.47
N THR A 432 -8.82 5.52 4.34
CA THR A 432 -8.78 4.12 4.74
C THR A 432 -7.50 3.84 5.50
N TRP A 433 -7.51 2.85 6.40
CA TRP A 433 -6.36 2.52 7.25
C TRP A 433 -6.40 1.06 7.70
N MET A 434 -5.29 0.57 8.20
CA MET A 434 -5.23 -0.72 8.90
C MET A 434 -5.74 -0.55 10.32
N TYR A 435 -6.56 -1.47 10.78
CA TYR A 435 -7.18 -1.45 12.10
C TYR A 435 -6.91 -2.76 12.85
N GLY A 436 -6.26 -2.67 14.00
CA GLY A 436 -5.93 -3.83 14.83
C GLY A 436 -4.46 -3.90 15.25
N ASN A 437 -4.05 -5.09 15.68
CA ASN A 437 -2.67 -5.35 16.10
C ASN A 437 -1.83 -5.83 14.91
N TYR A 438 -0.60 -5.37 14.88
CA TYR A 438 0.37 -5.73 13.86
C TYR A 438 1.62 -6.26 14.57
N TYR A 439 1.98 -7.52 14.34
CA TYR A 439 3.14 -8.13 14.98
C TYR A 439 4.38 -8.07 14.12
N ASP A 440 4.26 -8.44 12.85
CA ASP A 440 5.35 -8.38 11.88
C ASP A 440 4.81 -8.21 10.46
N TRP A 441 5.64 -7.74 9.52
CA TRP A 441 5.29 -7.59 8.11
C TRP A 441 5.13 -8.93 7.38
N ILE A 442 5.55 -10.03 8.01
CA ILE A 442 5.49 -11.38 7.46
C ILE A 442 4.84 -12.34 8.46
N VAL A 443 4.05 -13.28 7.95
CA VAL A 443 3.59 -14.44 8.71
C VAL A 443 4.62 -15.56 8.59
N SER A 444 5.17 -16.02 9.68
CA SER A 444 6.20 -17.05 9.73
C SER A 444 6.07 -17.91 10.99
N SER A 445 6.83 -18.99 11.10
CA SER A 445 6.89 -19.80 12.32
C SER A 445 7.34 -18.99 13.55
N ARG A 446 8.13 -17.93 13.33
CA ARG A 446 8.56 -17.01 14.39
C ARG A 446 7.50 -15.98 14.77
N TYR A 447 6.69 -15.55 13.79
CA TYR A 447 5.64 -14.54 13.94
C TYR A 447 4.36 -15.04 13.29
N PRO A 448 3.69 -16.05 13.90
CA PRO A 448 2.52 -16.69 13.29
C PRO A 448 1.32 -15.75 13.17
N GLU A 449 1.25 -14.71 14.01
CA GLU A 449 0.20 -13.68 13.94
C GLU A 449 0.40 -12.73 12.76
N GLY A 450 1.66 -12.46 12.39
CA GLY A 450 2.03 -11.56 11.29
C GLY A 450 1.36 -10.19 11.40
N TYR A 451 0.59 -9.84 10.42
CA TYR A 451 -0.15 -8.58 10.30
C TYR A 451 -1.68 -8.79 10.41
N CYS A 452 -2.15 -9.42 11.46
CA CYS A 452 -3.56 -9.78 11.67
C CYS A 452 -4.46 -8.54 11.90
N THR A 453 -4.39 -7.55 11.01
CA THR A 453 -5.23 -6.36 10.98
C THR A 453 -6.41 -6.54 10.03
N GLY A 454 -7.45 -5.73 10.22
CA GLY A 454 -8.48 -5.46 9.22
C GLY A 454 -8.19 -4.16 8.47
N ILE A 455 -9.02 -3.84 7.48
CA ILE A 455 -9.05 -2.54 6.81
C ILE A 455 -10.31 -1.81 7.23
N ALA A 456 -10.13 -0.59 7.70
CA ALA A 456 -11.19 0.32 8.09
C ALA A 456 -11.22 1.58 7.20
N CYS A 457 -12.29 2.36 7.32
CA CYS A 457 -12.45 3.60 6.57
C CYS A 457 -13.34 4.61 7.32
N ASP A 458 -13.41 5.82 6.79
CA ASP A 458 -14.27 6.92 7.25
C ASP A 458 -15.70 6.89 6.70
N PHE A 459 -16.06 5.87 5.92
CA PHE A 459 -17.32 5.81 5.21
C PHE A 459 -18.37 4.94 5.88
N LYS A 460 -19.40 5.55 6.44
CA LYS A 460 -20.56 4.90 7.11
C LYS A 460 -21.43 4.04 6.19
N GLY A 461 -21.26 4.14 4.89
CA GLY A 461 -22.17 3.56 3.90
C GLY A 461 -21.88 2.11 3.52
N PHE A 462 -20.89 1.43 4.13
CA PHE A 462 -20.66 0.02 3.84
C PHE A 462 -21.88 -0.80 4.29
N PRO A 463 -22.51 -1.55 3.37
CA PRO A 463 -23.56 -2.46 3.77
C PRO A 463 -22.94 -3.55 4.63
N GLY A 464 -23.44 -3.71 5.86
CA GLY A 464 -23.08 -4.87 6.69
C GLY A 464 -23.32 -6.18 5.93
N ALA A 465 -22.79 -7.30 6.44
CA ALA A 465 -22.91 -8.61 5.82
C ALA A 465 -24.35 -8.85 5.33
N LYS A 466 -24.51 -9.06 4.03
CA LYS A 466 -25.82 -9.29 3.41
C LYS A 466 -26.44 -10.54 4.03
N LYS A 467 -27.67 -10.44 4.50
CA LYS A 467 -28.48 -11.63 4.82
C LYS A 467 -28.62 -12.44 3.52
N LYS A 468 -28.12 -13.67 3.51
CA LYS A 468 -28.18 -14.56 2.35
C LYS A 468 -29.63 -14.90 2.02
N LYS A 469 -29.97 -14.80 0.73
CA LYS A 469 -31.29 -15.16 0.23
C LYS A 469 -31.31 -16.63 -0.18
N ASN A 470 -32.24 -17.39 0.38
CA ASN A 470 -32.69 -18.71 -0.10
C ASN A 470 -31.54 -19.65 -0.53
N VAL A 471 -30.76 -20.13 0.45
CA VAL A 471 -29.81 -21.23 0.23
C VAL A 471 -30.63 -22.49 -0.12
N VAL A 472 -30.35 -23.11 -1.27
CA VAL A 472 -30.97 -24.38 -1.63
C VAL A 472 -30.27 -25.54 -0.94
N ALA A 473 -31.05 -26.54 -0.49
CA ALA A 473 -30.51 -27.77 0.08
C ALA A 473 -29.87 -28.62 -1.04
N GLU A 474 -28.66 -29.13 -0.78
CA GLU A 474 -27.77 -29.76 -1.74
C GLU A 474 -28.32 -31.08 -2.32
N LYS A 475 -29.01 -31.86 -1.53
CA LYS A 475 -29.18 -33.33 -1.70
C LYS A 475 -29.86 -33.78 -2.98
N ASP A 476 -30.57 -32.92 -3.70
CA ASP A 476 -31.25 -33.28 -4.97
C ASP A 476 -31.31 -32.11 -5.96
N PHE A 477 -30.50 -31.04 -5.70
CA PHE A 477 -30.51 -29.87 -6.56
C PHE A 477 -29.79 -30.16 -7.90
N LYS A 478 -30.54 -30.00 -9.00
CA LYS A 478 -29.99 -30.03 -10.36
C LYS A 478 -29.96 -28.61 -10.91
N PHE A 479 -28.82 -28.20 -11.43
CA PHE A 479 -28.69 -26.91 -12.07
C PHE A 479 -29.70 -26.75 -13.22
N ASN A 480 -30.41 -25.61 -13.18
CA ASN A 480 -31.32 -25.21 -14.25
C ASN A 480 -31.01 -23.75 -14.61
N PRO A 481 -30.57 -23.45 -15.84
CA PRO A 481 -30.20 -22.10 -16.24
C PRO A 481 -31.34 -21.07 -16.25
N LYS A 482 -32.59 -21.53 -16.06
CA LYS A 482 -33.77 -20.66 -15.94
C LYS A 482 -34.08 -20.27 -14.50
N VAL A 483 -33.42 -20.90 -13.51
CA VAL A 483 -33.71 -20.72 -12.09
C VAL A 483 -32.52 -20.13 -11.35
N ALA A 484 -32.72 -18.98 -10.70
CA ALA A 484 -31.71 -18.41 -9.83
C ALA A 484 -31.57 -19.22 -8.54
N PHE A 485 -30.34 -19.43 -8.07
CA PHE A 485 -30.08 -20.14 -6.83
C PHE A 485 -28.85 -19.56 -6.10
N VAL A 486 -28.76 -19.84 -4.81
CA VAL A 486 -27.56 -19.75 -3.98
C VAL A 486 -27.37 -21.10 -3.31
N LEU A 487 -26.19 -21.68 -3.43
CA LEU A 487 -25.79 -22.92 -2.79
C LEU A 487 -24.54 -22.68 -1.97
N GLU A 488 -24.55 -23.13 -0.72
CA GLU A 488 -23.37 -23.08 0.16
C GLU A 488 -23.02 -24.50 0.61
N GLN A 489 -21.74 -24.84 0.52
CA GLN A 489 -21.22 -26.11 0.96
C GLN A 489 -19.84 -25.96 1.60
N THR A 490 -19.57 -26.73 2.66
CA THR A 490 -18.20 -26.94 3.13
C THR A 490 -17.59 -28.09 2.34
N VAL A 491 -16.53 -27.80 1.62
CA VAL A 491 -15.73 -28.78 0.88
C VAL A 491 -14.48 -29.10 1.68
N THR A 492 -14.20 -30.38 1.90
CA THR A 492 -13.01 -30.85 2.61
C THR A 492 -12.09 -31.54 1.60
N LEU A 493 -10.84 -31.07 1.54
CA LEU A 493 -9.76 -31.69 0.80
C LEU A 493 -8.93 -32.54 1.74
N ASP A 494 -8.69 -33.77 1.38
CA ASP A 494 -7.83 -34.73 2.09
C ASP A 494 -7.03 -35.56 1.07
N ALA A 495 -6.29 -36.56 1.55
CA ALA A 495 -5.47 -37.41 0.69
C ALA A 495 -6.24 -38.16 -0.39
N ASP A 496 -7.51 -38.46 -0.13
CA ASP A 496 -8.36 -39.23 -1.04
C ASP A 496 -9.22 -38.31 -1.94
N ASN A 497 -9.46 -37.07 -1.51
CA ASN A 497 -10.36 -36.11 -2.16
C ASN A 497 -9.69 -34.75 -2.42
N TYR A 498 -8.51 -34.73 -3.05
CA TYR A 498 -7.78 -33.50 -3.39
C TYR A 498 -7.85 -33.14 -4.88
N GLN A 499 -8.58 -33.91 -5.69
CA GLN A 499 -8.77 -33.68 -7.12
C GLN A 499 -10.08 -34.31 -7.59
N GLY A 500 -10.51 -33.90 -8.77
CA GLY A 500 -11.73 -34.44 -9.37
C GLY A 500 -12.95 -33.56 -9.11
N CYS A 501 -14.14 -34.16 -9.23
CA CYS A 501 -15.40 -33.45 -9.04
C CYS A 501 -15.68 -33.24 -7.53
N LEU A 502 -15.62 -32.01 -7.08
CA LEU A 502 -15.87 -31.63 -5.69
C LEU A 502 -17.36 -31.38 -5.41
N LEU A 503 -18.10 -30.93 -6.44
CA LEU A 503 -19.56 -30.73 -6.37
C LEU A 503 -20.16 -30.92 -7.76
N GLN A 504 -21.28 -31.66 -7.81
CA GLN A 504 -22.02 -31.89 -9.05
C GLN A 504 -23.50 -31.53 -8.89
N LEU A 505 -23.98 -30.66 -9.78
CA LEU A 505 -25.36 -30.17 -9.81
C LEU A 505 -25.97 -30.45 -11.20
N GLY A 506 -26.28 -31.72 -11.48
CA GLY A 506 -26.64 -32.16 -12.84
C GLY A 506 -25.44 -32.04 -13.78
N ASP A 507 -25.56 -31.23 -14.83
CA ASP A 507 -24.48 -31.02 -15.81
C ASP A 507 -23.45 -29.96 -15.38
N LEU A 508 -23.72 -29.21 -14.33
CA LEU A 508 -22.79 -28.25 -13.75
C LEU A 508 -21.88 -28.95 -12.74
N GLN A 509 -20.59 -28.83 -12.91
CA GLN A 509 -19.58 -29.40 -12.02
C GLN A 509 -18.64 -28.31 -11.51
N TYR A 510 -18.30 -28.38 -10.23
CA TYR A 510 -17.14 -27.71 -9.65
C TYR A 510 -16.04 -28.76 -9.47
N TYR A 511 -14.97 -28.60 -10.22
CA TYR A 511 -13.94 -29.62 -10.38
C TYR A 511 -12.58 -29.07 -9.95
N LEU A 512 -11.76 -29.88 -9.28
CA LEU A 512 -10.37 -29.51 -8.95
C LEU A 512 -9.40 -30.26 -9.85
N ASN A 513 -8.61 -29.51 -10.61
CA ASN A 513 -7.55 -30.06 -11.43
C ASN A 513 -6.35 -30.41 -10.55
N GLY A 514 -6.07 -31.72 -10.38
CA GLY A 514 -5.01 -32.19 -9.48
C GLY A 514 -3.59 -31.85 -9.91
N GLN A 515 -3.35 -31.50 -11.17
CA GLN A 515 -2.02 -31.11 -11.65
C GLN A 515 -1.73 -29.63 -11.35
N THR A 516 -2.72 -28.76 -11.54
CA THR A 516 -2.59 -27.33 -11.35
C THR A 516 -3.08 -26.85 -9.98
N MET A 517 -3.84 -27.70 -9.26
CA MET A 517 -4.58 -27.37 -8.05
C MET A 517 -5.55 -26.20 -8.21
N LYS A 518 -5.93 -25.89 -9.45
CA LYS A 518 -6.90 -24.83 -9.78
C LYS A 518 -8.29 -25.42 -9.88
N PRO A 519 -9.30 -24.78 -9.27
CA PRO A 519 -10.67 -25.18 -9.49
C PRO A 519 -11.14 -24.77 -10.88
N GLU A 520 -12.11 -25.51 -11.39
CA GLU A 520 -12.72 -25.29 -12.70
C GLU A 520 -14.23 -25.44 -12.55
N VAL A 521 -14.98 -24.54 -13.15
CA VAL A 521 -16.40 -24.78 -13.41
C VAL A 521 -16.53 -25.47 -14.76
N ARG A 522 -17.26 -26.58 -14.85
CA ARG A 522 -17.54 -27.32 -16.07
C ARG A 522 -19.03 -27.35 -16.33
N TYR A 523 -19.44 -26.95 -17.52
CA TYR A 523 -20.85 -26.98 -17.94
C TYR A 523 -21.00 -27.11 -19.43
N ASN A 524 -21.85 -28.03 -19.90
CA ASN A 524 -22.12 -28.30 -21.35
C ASN A 524 -20.83 -28.46 -22.18
N GLY A 525 -19.84 -29.22 -21.68
CA GLY A 525 -18.58 -29.45 -22.35
C GLY A 525 -17.61 -28.26 -22.36
N LYS A 526 -18.00 -27.11 -21.82
CA LYS A 526 -17.11 -25.93 -21.60
C LYS A 526 -16.44 -26.02 -20.24
N VAL A 527 -15.18 -25.58 -20.19
CA VAL A 527 -14.37 -25.50 -18.96
C VAL A 527 -14.03 -24.05 -18.69
N TYR A 528 -14.25 -23.61 -17.46
CA TYR A 528 -13.97 -22.25 -16.97
C TYR A 528 -12.99 -22.36 -15.81
N PRO A 529 -11.66 -22.32 -16.08
CA PRO A 529 -10.66 -22.48 -15.03
C PRO A 529 -10.56 -21.21 -14.16
N SER A 530 -10.34 -21.40 -12.87
CA SER A 530 -9.95 -20.30 -11.98
C SER A 530 -8.48 -19.93 -12.19
N THR A 531 -8.14 -18.69 -11.87
CA THR A 531 -6.75 -18.25 -11.70
C THR A 531 -6.18 -18.74 -10.35
N ASN A 532 -7.04 -18.93 -9.38
CA ASN A 532 -6.67 -19.22 -7.99
C ASN A 532 -6.42 -20.71 -7.75
N ILE A 533 -5.66 -21.01 -6.72
CA ILE A 533 -5.27 -22.36 -6.30
C ILE A 533 -6.01 -22.67 -5.00
N LEU A 534 -6.51 -23.89 -4.87
CA LEU A 534 -7.10 -24.36 -3.62
C LEU A 534 -6.08 -25.18 -2.81
N GLY A 535 -5.88 -24.80 -1.57
CA GLY A 535 -5.25 -25.59 -0.51
C GLY A 535 -3.88 -26.18 -0.83
N THR A 536 -2.95 -25.44 -1.45
CA THR A 536 -1.61 -25.96 -1.63
C THR A 536 -0.53 -25.14 -0.95
N SER A 537 0.49 -25.84 -0.45
CA SER A 537 1.68 -25.25 0.11
C SER A 537 2.78 -24.98 -0.90
N ASP A 538 2.64 -25.39 -2.16
CA ASP A 538 3.75 -25.37 -3.12
C ASP A 538 4.13 -23.97 -3.59
N CYS A 539 3.22 -23.01 -3.50
CA CYS A 539 3.50 -21.60 -3.76
C CYS A 539 4.37 -20.92 -2.68
N TRP A 540 4.66 -21.61 -1.56
CA TRP A 540 5.30 -21.05 -0.38
C TRP A 540 6.67 -21.63 -0.07
N LYS A 541 7.18 -22.53 -0.87
CA LYS A 541 8.48 -23.19 -0.65
C LYS A 541 9.70 -22.29 -0.78
N THR A 542 9.53 -21.02 -1.01
CA THR A 542 10.66 -20.10 -1.05
C THR A 542 11.02 -19.66 0.35
N THR A 543 12.16 -20.10 0.83
CA THR A 543 12.82 -19.50 1.99
C THR A 543 13.28 -18.11 1.61
N SER A 544 12.71 -17.07 2.21
CA SER A 544 13.27 -15.75 2.08
C SER A 544 14.67 -15.72 2.66
N ARG A 545 15.65 -15.43 1.82
CA ARG A 545 17.05 -15.27 2.26
C ARG A 545 17.21 -14.14 3.29
N ASN A 546 16.27 -13.20 3.33
CA ASN A 546 16.36 -12.00 4.15
C ASN A 546 15.79 -12.16 5.55
N THR A 547 14.92 -13.12 5.79
CA THR A 547 14.24 -13.26 7.09
C THR A 547 14.80 -14.37 7.96
N GLY A 548 15.62 -15.27 7.39
CA GLY A 548 16.15 -16.42 8.14
C GLY A 548 15.09 -17.32 8.78
N GLY A 549 13.80 -17.10 8.44
CA GLY A 549 12.66 -17.81 8.99
C GLY A 549 11.98 -18.72 7.97
N GLU A 550 11.33 -19.73 8.48
CA GLU A 550 10.39 -20.50 7.69
C GLU A 550 9.14 -19.66 7.45
N TRP A 551 8.65 -19.64 6.22
CA TRP A 551 7.40 -19.01 5.86
C TRP A 551 6.22 -19.81 6.41
N TYR A 552 5.16 -19.14 6.83
CA TYR A 552 3.91 -19.81 7.16
C TYR A 552 3.42 -20.61 5.95
N THR A 553 3.23 -21.90 6.12
CA THR A 553 2.77 -22.79 5.06
C THR A 553 1.32 -23.15 5.34
N PRO A 554 0.34 -22.72 4.53
CA PRO A 554 -1.03 -23.14 4.70
C PRO A 554 -1.14 -24.65 4.55
N GLN A 555 -2.09 -25.25 5.23
CA GLN A 555 -2.30 -26.69 5.14
C GLN A 555 -2.67 -27.07 3.70
N LYS A 556 -1.99 -28.07 3.17
CA LYS A 556 -2.26 -28.61 1.83
C LYS A 556 -3.70 -29.12 1.71
N TYR A 557 -4.18 -29.73 2.79
CA TYR A 557 -5.54 -30.22 2.94
C TYR A 557 -6.27 -29.40 4.00
N GLY A 558 -7.58 -29.35 3.90
CA GLY A 558 -8.42 -28.64 4.85
C GLY A 558 -9.78 -28.37 4.28
N SER A 559 -10.63 -27.72 5.07
CA SER A 559 -11.98 -27.39 4.66
C SER A 559 -12.06 -25.93 4.23
N PHE A 560 -12.81 -25.65 3.19
CA PHE A 560 -13.16 -24.31 2.77
C PHE A 560 -14.66 -24.24 2.47
N LYS A 561 -15.21 -23.03 2.57
CA LYS A 561 -16.60 -22.75 2.24
C LYS A 561 -16.72 -22.40 0.77
N LEU A 562 -17.43 -23.24 -0.01
CA LEU A 562 -17.79 -22.97 -1.39
C LEU A 562 -19.19 -22.36 -1.42
N GLU A 563 -19.37 -21.26 -2.17
CA GLU A 563 -20.68 -20.70 -2.46
C GLU A 563 -20.81 -20.49 -3.97
N LEU A 564 -21.93 -20.95 -4.52
CA LEU A 564 -22.32 -20.73 -5.90
C LEU A 564 -23.57 -19.86 -5.92
N GLU A 565 -23.50 -18.68 -6.53
CA GLU A 565 -24.66 -17.82 -6.78
C GLU A 565 -24.91 -17.73 -8.28
N TYR A 566 -26.08 -18.18 -8.73
CA TYR A 566 -26.47 -18.08 -10.12
C TYR A 566 -27.70 -17.20 -10.30
N LYS A 567 -27.61 -16.26 -11.25
CA LYS A 567 -28.71 -15.37 -11.61
C LYS A 567 -28.57 -14.83 -13.01
N LYS A 568 -29.62 -14.95 -13.81
CA LYS A 568 -29.71 -14.34 -15.17
C LYS A 568 -28.50 -14.66 -16.07
N GLY A 569 -28.09 -15.92 -16.15
CA GLY A 569 -26.99 -16.36 -17.00
C GLY A 569 -25.59 -16.16 -16.40
N VAL A 570 -25.47 -15.59 -15.21
CA VAL A 570 -24.19 -15.35 -14.54
C VAL A 570 -24.06 -16.25 -13.32
N LEU A 571 -22.98 -17.04 -13.27
CA LEU A 571 -22.55 -17.81 -12.11
C LEU A 571 -21.40 -17.11 -11.42
N CYS A 572 -21.56 -16.79 -10.15
CA CYS A 572 -20.51 -16.34 -9.28
C CYS A 572 -20.07 -17.47 -8.36
N VAL A 573 -18.77 -17.69 -8.25
CA VAL A 573 -18.15 -18.68 -7.36
C VAL A 573 -17.40 -17.94 -6.27
N TYR A 574 -17.70 -18.26 -5.00
CA TYR A 574 -17.02 -17.68 -3.85
C TYR A 574 -16.30 -18.78 -3.05
N ILE A 575 -15.10 -18.49 -2.62
CA ILE A 575 -14.28 -19.33 -1.74
C ILE A 575 -14.08 -18.57 -0.43
N ASN A 576 -14.53 -19.13 0.67
CA ASN A 576 -14.51 -18.48 2.00
C ASN A 576 -15.11 -17.06 2.01
N GLY A 577 -16.15 -16.84 1.19
CA GLY A 577 -16.80 -15.54 1.04
C GLY A 577 -16.16 -14.58 0.04
N LEU A 578 -14.99 -14.90 -0.52
CA LEU A 578 -14.27 -14.10 -1.52
C LEU A 578 -14.70 -14.51 -2.94
N LEU A 579 -15.02 -13.54 -3.78
CA LEU A 579 -15.36 -13.80 -5.18
C LEU A 579 -14.12 -14.31 -5.94
N ASP A 580 -14.16 -15.58 -6.36
CA ASP A 580 -13.12 -16.22 -7.16
C ASP A 580 -13.37 -16.08 -8.66
N GLN A 581 -14.58 -16.42 -9.11
CA GLN A 581 -14.95 -16.39 -10.52
C GLN A 581 -16.33 -15.77 -10.73
N LYS A 582 -16.47 -15.06 -11.85
CA LYS A 582 -17.75 -14.61 -12.39
C LYS A 582 -17.83 -15.08 -13.84
N ILE A 583 -18.73 -16.00 -14.11
CA ILE A 583 -18.81 -16.77 -15.35
C ILE A 583 -20.16 -16.50 -16.01
N GLU A 584 -20.16 -16.12 -17.29
CA GLU A 584 -21.37 -16.12 -18.10
C GLU A 584 -21.63 -17.53 -18.63
N ILE A 585 -22.67 -18.17 -18.13
CA ILE A 585 -23.12 -19.50 -18.54
C ILE A 585 -24.24 -19.34 -19.58
N GLN A 586 -23.92 -19.69 -20.82
CA GLN A 586 -24.86 -19.70 -21.93
C GLN A 586 -25.45 -21.09 -22.16
#